data_f0714bdb0d10ec0060d78b670db072d9
#
_entry.id   f0714bdb0d10ec0060d78b670db072d9
#
_cell.length_a   1.000
_cell.length_b   1.000
_cell.length_c   1.000
_cell.angle_alpha   90.00
_cell.angle_beta   90.00
_cell.angle_gamma   90.00
#
_symmetry.space_group_name_H-M   'P 1'
#
loop_
_entity.id
_entity.type
_entity.pdbx_description
1 polymer ?
#
loop_
_entity_poly.entity_id
_entity_poly.type
_entity_poly.pdbx_seq_one_letter_code
_entity_poly.pdbx_strand_id
1 'polypeptide(L)'
;MEELKGGKKNICIGLLAHVDAGKTTLSEEMLHRTGVLEQAGRVDKGNAFLDTYELEKSRGITIFSKQAVFEWNEIQFTMLDTPGHVDFSAEMERTLQVLDYGILVISALDGVQGHTMTLWQLLKKHEIPCFIFVNKMDQPGAKKQEILGKLRTELSEGIVDFDTEDDADRYESIALCDEEALEQFLEQEKVDVWTVQKLLRKRKIFPCFFGSALQGYGVEKLLDIMAELVEEKPYGEEFGARVFKITRDAKGNRLTHVKITGGSLKAREEILSLIHISEPTRPEPISY
;
A
#
# COMPACT_ATOMS: atom_id res chain seq x y z
N MET A 1 -25.50 27.14 -11.01
CA MET A 1 -24.37 26.21 -11.12
C MET A 1 -24.12 25.71 -9.71
N GLU A 2 -24.67 24.55 -9.37
CA GLU A 2 -24.39 23.88 -8.12
C GLU A 2 -22.96 23.40 -8.15
N GLU A 3 -22.16 23.87 -7.20
CA GLU A 3 -20.83 23.34 -6.91
C GLU A 3 -20.98 21.84 -6.65
N LEU A 4 -20.43 21.02 -7.54
CA LEU A 4 -20.18 19.62 -7.27
C LEU A 4 -19.35 19.55 -5.98
N LYS A 5 -19.98 19.14 -4.88
CA LYS A 5 -19.26 18.78 -3.65
C LYS A 5 -18.21 17.76 -4.05
N GLY A 6 -16.95 18.17 -4.12
CA GLY A 6 -15.82 17.30 -4.37
C GLY A 6 -15.83 16.18 -3.33
N GLY A 7 -16.13 14.96 -3.74
CA GLY A 7 -16.01 13.80 -2.88
C GLY A 7 -14.55 13.66 -2.44
N LYS A 8 -14.33 13.22 -1.19
CA LYS A 8 -12.97 12.91 -0.72
C LYS A 8 -12.33 11.92 -1.68
N LYS A 9 -11.06 12.12 -2.02
CA LYS A 9 -10.30 11.15 -2.81
C LYS A 9 -10.22 9.82 -2.05
N ASN A 10 -10.45 8.70 -2.74
CA ASN A 10 -10.40 7.36 -2.16
C ASN A 10 -9.23 6.58 -2.75
N ILE A 11 -8.25 6.26 -1.94
CA ILE A 11 -7.02 5.60 -2.36
C ILE A 11 -6.89 4.25 -1.66
N CYS A 12 -6.69 3.19 -2.43
CA CYS A 12 -6.43 1.85 -1.91
C CYS A 12 -4.92 1.59 -1.89
N ILE A 13 -4.36 1.42 -0.70
CA ILE A 13 -2.94 1.14 -0.49
C ILE A 13 -2.73 -0.27 0.04
N GLY A 14 -1.66 -0.93 -0.39
CA GLY A 14 -1.25 -2.23 0.13
C GLY A 14 0.09 -2.17 0.85
N LEU A 15 0.17 -2.76 2.04
CA LEU A 15 1.45 -2.96 2.71
C LEU A 15 2.02 -4.32 2.34
N LEU A 16 3.25 -4.32 1.81
CA LEU A 16 3.98 -5.49 1.38
C LEU A 16 5.33 -5.54 2.10
N ALA A 17 5.70 -6.70 2.61
CA ALA A 17 6.96 -6.85 3.34
C ALA A 17 7.42 -8.30 3.35
N HIS A 18 8.74 -8.49 3.47
CA HIS A 18 9.28 -9.75 3.94
C HIS A 18 8.88 -9.98 5.40
N VAL A 19 8.84 -11.25 5.82
CA VAL A 19 8.60 -11.63 7.21
C VAL A 19 9.55 -10.85 8.14
N ASP A 20 9.06 -10.43 9.28
CA ASP A 20 9.78 -9.66 10.29
C ASP A 20 10.31 -8.27 9.87
N ALA A 21 10.02 -7.78 8.67
CA ALA A 21 10.38 -6.40 8.30
C ALA A 21 9.61 -5.32 9.08
N GLY A 22 8.56 -5.69 9.84
CA GLY A 22 7.77 -4.81 10.69
C GLY A 22 6.53 -4.23 10.01
N LYS A 23 5.95 -4.98 9.06
CA LYS A 23 4.73 -4.60 8.35
C LYS A 23 3.57 -4.28 9.30
N THR A 24 3.23 -5.21 10.20
CA THR A 24 2.13 -5.03 11.18
C THR A 24 2.41 -3.86 12.12
N THR A 25 3.67 -3.67 12.54
CA THR A 25 4.05 -2.53 13.39
C THR A 25 3.85 -1.21 12.66
N LEU A 26 4.19 -1.14 11.37
CA LEU A 26 3.98 0.06 10.56
C LEU A 26 2.48 0.35 10.36
N SER A 27 1.68 -0.68 10.06
CA SER A 27 0.23 -0.50 9.89
C SER A 27 -0.44 -0.01 11.18
N GLU A 28 -0.07 -0.56 12.33
CA GLU A 28 -0.59 -0.12 13.63
C GLU A 28 -0.19 1.32 13.95
N GLU A 29 1.06 1.71 13.68
CA GLU A 29 1.52 3.08 13.91
C GLU A 29 0.84 4.07 12.95
N MET A 30 0.62 3.72 11.68
CA MET A 30 -0.17 4.54 10.74
C MET A 30 -1.59 4.76 11.26
N LEU A 31 -2.27 3.71 11.74
CA LEU A 31 -3.62 3.80 12.29
C LEU A 31 -3.67 4.61 13.59
N HIS A 32 -2.62 4.55 14.40
CA HIS A 32 -2.49 5.35 15.60
C HIS A 32 -2.30 6.85 15.26
N ARG A 33 -1.39 7.19 14.33
CA ARG A 33 -1.15 8.58 13.90
C ARG A 33 -2.37 9.21 13.26
N THR A 34 -3.18 8.43 12.57
CA THR A 34 -4.42 8.90 11.94
C THR A 34 -5.63 8.94 12.90
N GLY A 35 -5.42 8.60 14.17
CA GLY A 35 -6.47 8.65 15.22
C GLY A 35 -7.51 7.53 15.15
N VAL A 36 -7.30 6.52 14.31
CA VAL A 36 -8.17 5.33 14.24
C VAL A 36 -7.98 4.44 15.47
N LEU A 37 -6.75 4.40 15.98
CA LEU A 37 -6.41 3.69 17.21
C LEU A 37 -5.97 4.68 18.30
N GLU A 38 -6.45 4.49 19.53
CA GLU A 38 -6.00 5.29 20.69
C GLU A 38 -4.54 4.99 21.07
N GLN A 39 -4.09 3.77 20.83
CA GLN A 39 -2.71 3.32 21.05
C GLN A 39 -2.31 2.35 19.94
N ALA A 40 -1.08 2.46 19.47
CA ALA A 40 -0.52 1.49 18.53
C ALA A 40 -0.43 0.11 19.20
N GLY A 41 -1.05 -0.90 18.60
CA GLY A 41 -0.94 -2.28 19.04
C GLY A 41 0.47 -2.80 18.82
N ARG A 42 0.87 -3.80 19.61
CA ARG A 42 2.21 -4.42 19.53
C ARG A 42 2.08 -5.91 19.26
N VAL A 43 2.75 -6.38 18.22
CA VAL A 43 2.76 -7.81 17.85
C VAL A 43 3.35 -8.66 18.95
N ASP A 44 4.42 -8.20 19.61
CA ASP A 44 5.09 -8.87 20.72
C ASP A 44 4.21 -9.02 21.98
N LYS A 45 3.20 -8.15 22.12
CA LYS A 45 2.21 -8.21 23.21
C LYS A 45 0.90 -8.88 22.80
N GLY A 46 0.75 -9.29 21.54
CA GLY A 46 -0.43 -9.96 21.01
C GLY A 46 -1.71 -9.12 21.01
N ASN A 47 -1.59 -7.78 21.04
CA ASN A 47 -2.72 -6.84 21.07
C ASN A 47 -2.82 -5.99 19.78
N ALA A 48 -2.17 -6.38 18.70
CA ALA A 48 -2.28 -5.70 17.42
C ALA A 48 -3.73 -5.79 16.89
N PHE A 49 -4.28 -4.66 16.46
CA PHE A 49 -5.67 -4.53 15.96
C PHE A 49 -5.90 -5.39 14.71
N LEU A 50 -4.91 -5.44 13.83
CA LEU A 50 -4.99 -6.22 12.62
C LEU A 50 -4.75 -7.72 12.82
N ASP A 51 -4.18 -8.18 13.95
CA ASP A 51 -3.94 -9.61 14.23
C ASP A 51 -5.08 -10.21 15.06
N THR A 52 -6.22 -10.46 14.41
CA THR A 52 -7.44 -10.95 15.07
C THR A 52 -7.53 -12.47 15.21
N TYR A 53 -6.84 -13.24 14.36
CA TYR A 53 -6.92 -14.71 14.37
C TYR A 53 -5.86 -15.32 15.28
N GLU A 54 -6.25 -16.33 16.09
CA GLU A 54 -5.34 -17.04 17.00
C GLU A 54 -4.15 -17.68 16.30
N LEU A 55 -4.34 -18.19 15.06
CA LEU A 55 -3.29 -18.76 14.24
C LEU A 55 -2.25 -17.72 13.81
N GLU A 56 -2.65 -16.47 13.54
CA GLU A 56 -1.76 -15.37 13.20
C GLU A 56 -0.96 -14.94 14.42
N LYS A 57 -1.65 -14.80 15.58
CA LYS A 57 -1.00 -14.47 16.87
C LYS A 57 0.05 -15.51 17.28
N SER A 58 -0.26 -16.80 17.12
CA SER A 58 0.63 -17.89 17.52
C SER A 58 1.88 -18.02 16.64
N ARG A 59 1.79 -17.59 15.38
CA ARG A 59 2.89 -17.67 14.40
C ARG A 59 3.59 -16.35 14.12
N GLY A 60 3.03 -15.22 14.59
CA GLY A 60 3.55 -13.88 14.33
C GLY A 60 3.53 -13.47 12.84
N ILE A 61 2.63 -14.07 12.04
CA ILE A 61 2.51 -13.81 10.59
C ILE A 61 1.08 -13.47 10.20
N THR A 62 0.90 -12.57 9.24
CA THR A 62 -0.39 -12.29 8.63
C THR A 62 -0.72 -13.37 7.60
N ILE A 63 -1.87 -14.00 7.75
CA ILE A 63 -2.34 -15.08 6.86
C ILE A 63 -3.42 -14.56 5.90
N PHE A 64 -4.31 -13.71 6.39
CA PHE A 64 -5.40 -13.15 5.60
C PHE A 64 -5.23 -11.65 5.40
N SER A 65 -5.52 -11.17 4.19
CA SER A 65 -5.57 -9.72 3.94
C SER A 65 -6.61 -9.07 4.85
N LYS A 66 -6.21 -8.05 5.57
CA LYS A 66 -7.07 -7.26 6.45
C LYS A 66 -7.23 -5.88 5.90
N GLN A 67 -8.32 -5.24 6.23
CA GLN A 67 -8.67 -3.91 5.75
C GLN A 67 -8.83 -2.97 6.92
N ALA A 68 -8.21 -1.80 6.80
CA ALA A 68 -8.45 -0.66 7.67
C ALA A 68 -8.68 0.59 6.81
N VAL A 69 -9.54 1.49 7.29
CA VAL A 69 -9.83 2.75 6.63
C VAL A 69 -9.43 3.87 7.57
N PHE A 70 -8.71 4.85 7.05
CA PHE A 70 -8.31 6.05 7.79
C PHE A 70 -8.32 7.28 6.87
N GLU A 71 -8.32 8.46 7.46
CA GLU A 71 -8.26 9.73 6.75
C GLU A 71 -6.95 10.46 7.09
N TRP A 72 -6.32 11.06 6.06
CA TRP A 72 -5.16 11.91 6.20
C TRP A 72 -5.16 12.99 5.11
N ASN A 73 -5.00 14.25 5.50
CA ASN A 73 -4.97 15.39 4.56
C ASN A 73 -6.11 15.34 3.52
N GLU A 74 -7.37 15.19 3.98
CA GLU A 74 -8.59 15.14 3.17
C GLU A 74 -8.69 13.94 2.20
N ILE A 75 -7.78 12.97 2.30
CA ILE A 75 -7.81 11.74 1.53
C ILE A 75 -8.27 10.59 2.42
N GLN A 76 -9.20 9.79 1.93
CA GLN A 76 -9.59 8.53 2.55
C GLN A 76 -8.73 7.40 2.01
N PHE A 77 -7.93 6.80 2.88
CA PHE A 77 -7.12 5.63 2.56
C PHE A 77 -7.81 4.35 2.99
N THR A 78 -7.90 3.39 2.08
CA THR A 78 -8.22 2.01 2.40
C THR A 78 -6.93 1.21 2.37
N MET A 79 -6.43 0.87 3.54
CA MET A 79 -5.22 0.08 3.70
C MET A 79 -5.55 -1.41 3.70
N LEU A 80 -4.88 -2.16 2.83
CA LEU A 80 -4.94 -3.62 2.80
C LEU A 80 -3.62 -4.18 3.31
N ASP A 81 -3.67 -4.86 4.45
CA ASP A 81 -2.55 -5.60 5.00
C ASP A 81 -2.44 -6.94 4.29
N THR A 82 -1.39 -7.14 3.50
CA THR A 82 -1.22 -8.34 2.69
C THR A 82 -0.46 -9.43 3.45
N PRO A 83 -0.73 -10.73 3.18
CA PRO A 83 0.08 -11.80 3.74
C PRO A 83 1.56 -11.63 3.39
N GLY A 84 2.43 -11.70 4.40
CA GLY A 84 3.87 -11.57 4.22
C GLY A 84 4.60 -12.88 3.88
N HIS A 85 3.90 -14.02 3.77
CA HIS A 85 4.50 -15.33 3.54
C HIS A 85 4.23 -15.83 2.11
N VAL A 86 5.22 -16.48 1.50
CA VAL A 86 5.15 -16.97 0.11
C VAL A 86 4.03 -17.99 -0.13
N ASP A 87 3.63 -18.74 0.89
CA ASP A 87 2.57 -19.75 0.80
C ASP A 87 1.17 -19.14 0.52
N PHE A 88 1.00 -17.84 0.70
CA PHE A 88 -0.25 -17.10 0.47
C PHE A 88 -0.24 -16.26 -0.80
N SER A 89 0.58 -16.63 -1.78
CA SER A 89 0.78 -15.89 -3.03
C SER A 89 -0.52 -15.62 -3.81
N ALA A 90 -1.46 -16.59 -3.82
CA ALA A 90 -2.74 -16.43 -4.52
C ALA A 90 -3.66 -15.36 -3.89
N GLU A 91 -3.66 -15.22 -2.56
CA GLU A 91 -4.40 -14.16 -1.89
C GLU A 91 -3.74 -12.80 -2.09
N MET A 92 -2.42 -12.77 -2.07
CA MET A 92 -1.64 -11.58 -2.39
C MET A 92 -1.92 -11.09 -3.82
N GLU A 93 -1.88 -11.97 -4.84
CA GLU A 93 -2.16 -11.57 -6.23
C GLU A 93 -3.56 -10.98 -6.40
N ARG A 94 -4.58 -11.52 -5.74
CA ARG A 94 -5.93 -10.95 -5.75
C ARG A 94 -5.96 -9.56 -5.12
N THR A 95 -5.27 -9.38 -4.01
CA THR A 95 -5.18 -8.08 -3.33
C THR A 95 -4.45 -7.06 -4.19
N LEU A 96 -3.35 -7.44 -4.85
CA LEU A 96 -2.60 -6.55 -5.75
C LEU A 96 -3.47 -5.94 -6.86
N GLN A 97 -4.46 -6.69 -7.38
CA GLN A 97 -5.33 -6.23 -8.47
C GLN A 97 -6.23 -5.03 -8.08
N VAL A 98 -6.39 -4.75 -6.81
CA VAL A 98 -7.24 -3.67 -6.31
C VAL A 98 -6.46 -2.52 -5.69
N LEU A 99 -5.14 -2.62 -5.62
CA LEU A 99 -4.29 -1.55 -5.12
C LEU A 99 -4.16 -0.40 -6.13
N ASP A 100 -4.15 0.82 -5.61
CA ASP A 100 -3.74 2.00 -6.35
C ASP A 100 -2.26 2.25 -6.16
N TYR A 101 -1.75 2.03 -4.94
CA TYR A 101 -0.35 2.16 -4.57
C TYR A 101 0.08 1.05 -3.62
N GLY A 102 1.37 0.71 -3.64
CA GLY A 102 2.00 -0.20 -2.69
C GLY A 102 2.95 0.55 -1.75
N ILE A 103 3.10 0.04 -0.53
CA ILE A 103 4.17 0.43 0.39
C ILE A 103 5.02 -0.81 0.64
N LEU A 104 6.25 -0.81 0.13
CA LEU A 104 7.20 -1.91 0.34
C LEU A 104 8.02 -1.61 1.58
N VAL A 105 7.83 -2.41 2.63
CA VAL A 105 8.53 -2.27 3.90
C VAL A 105 9.77 -3.16 3.89
N ILE A 106 10.92 -2.57 4.14
CA ILE A 106 12.24 -3.24 4.14
C ILE A 106 12.92 -3.01 5.49
N SER A 107 13.45 -4.05 6.11
CA SER A 107 14.25 -3.90 7.33
C SER A 107 15.62 -3.33 7.00
N ALA A 108 16.06 -2.32 7.73
CA ALA A 108 17.35 -1.65 7.54
C ALA A 108 18.55 -2.60 7.65
N LEU A 109 18.48 -3.60 8.53
CA LEU A 109 19.57 -4.55 8.74
C LEU A 109 19.52 -5.73 7.76
N ASP A 110 18.31 -6.24 7.48
CA ASP A 110 18.14 -7.41 6.63
C ASP A 110 18.27 -7.06 5.14
N GLY A 111 17.98 -5.79 4.76
CA GLY A 111 18.05 -5.32 3.39
C GLY A 111 17.06 -6.01 2.46
N VAL A 112 17.43 -6.13 1.18
CA VAL A 112 16.60 -6.78 0.16
C VAL A 112 16.75 -8.29 0.27
N GLN A 113 15.68 -8.96 0.69
CA GLN A 113 15.61 -10.42 0.80
C GLN A 113 14.99 -11.04 -0.46
N GLY A 114 15.15 -12.34 -0.68
CA GLY A 114 14.58 -13.03 -1.83
C GLY A 114 13.07 -12.81 -1.98
N HIS A 115 12.33 -12.78 -0.86
CA HIS A 115 10.90 -12.48 -0.87
C HIS A 115 10.62 -11.00 -1.21
N THR A 116 11.45 -10.07 -0.77
CA THR A 116 11.37 -8.65 -1.17
C THR A 116 11.48 -8.50 -2.69
N MET A 117 12.41 -9.23 -3.31
CA MET A 117 12.54 -9.29 -4.77
C MET A 117 11.29 -9.83 -5.45
N THR A 118 10.70 -10.89 -4.90
CA THR A 118 9.43 -11.44 -5.42
C THR A 118 8.31 -10.40 -5.36
N LEU A 119 8.15 -9.71 -4.24
CA LEU A 119 7.16 -8.63 -4.07
C LEU A 119 7.40 -7.48 -5.05
N TRP A 120 8.67 -7.08 -5.22
CA TRP A 120 9.07 -6.05 -6.17
C TRP A 120 8.69 -6.40 -7.61
N GLN A 121 8.93 -7.66 -8.04
CA GLN A 121 8.55 -8.15 -9.36
C GLN A 121 7.03 -8.23 -9.53
N LEU A 122 6.28 -8.59 -8.49
CA LEU A 122 4.82 -8.58 -8.52
C LEU A 122 4.27 -7.16 -8.66
N LEU A 123 4.80 -6.20 -7.91
CA LEU A 123 4.44 -4.78 -8.05
C LEU A 123 4.74 -4.27 -9.46
N LYS A 124 5.86 -4.70 -10.07
CA LYS A 124 6.23 -4.38 -11.45
C LYS A 124 5.27 -5.02 -12.45
N LYS A 125 4.96 -6.31 -12.30
CA LYS A 125 4.03 -7.07 -13.17
C LYS A 125 2.64 -6.45 -13.20
N HIS A 126 2.15 -5.94 -12.07
CA HIS A 126 0.84 -5.32 -11.94
C HIS A 126 0.87 -3.80 -12.13
N GLU A 127 2.02 -3.22 -12.51
CA GLU A 127 2.22 -1.78 -12.74
C GLU A 127 1.77 -0.90 -11.56
N ILE A 128 1.93 -1.40 -10.32
CA ILE A 128 1.51 -0.70 -9.11
C ILE A 128 2.61 0.30 -8.71
N PRO A 129 2.32 1.61 -8.64
CA PRO A 129 3.23 2.62 -8.08
C PRO A 129 3.57 2.27 -6.64
N CYS A 130 4.82 2.50 -6.23
CA CYS A 130 5.30 2.01 -4.95
C CYS A 130 6.10 3.06 -4.18
N PHE A 131 5.77 3.19 -2.90
CA PHE A 131 6.58 3.85 -1.89
C PHE A 131 7.44 2.80 -1.18
N ILE A 132 8.61 3.18 -0.71
CA ILE A 132 9.51 2.31 0.06
C ILE A 132 9.65 2.88 1.46
N PHE A 133 9.46 2.06 2.48
CA PHE A 133 9.73 2.42 3.86
C PHE A 133 10.80 1.51 4.45
N VAL A 134 11.98 2.08 4.68
CA VAL A 134 13.10 1.39 5.36
C VAL A 134 12.88 1.50 6.85
N ASN A 135 12.45 0.39 7.44
CA ASN A 135 12.07 0.28 8.84
C ASN A 135 13.25 -0.17 9.72
N LYS A 136 13.10 0.00 11.03
CA LYS A 136 14.09 -0.39 12.05
C LYS A 136 15.40 0.41 11.98
N MET A 137 15.32 1.67 11.58
CA MET A 137 16.49 2.57 11.56
C MET A 137 17.03 2.93 12.94
N ASP A 138 16.29 2.61 14.00
CA ASP A 138 16.71 2.72 15.41
C ASP A 138 17.74 1.65 15.83
N GLN A 139 17.94 0.62 15.02
CA GLN A 139 18.86 -0.46 15.33
C GLN A 139 20.32 -0.10 15.06
N PRO A 140 21.27 -0.51 15.94
CA PRO A 140 22.70 -0.26 15.72
C PRO A 140 23.18 -0.85 14.40
N GLY A 141 23.91 -0.05 13.61
CA GLY A 141 24.45 -0.46 12.30
C GLY A 141 23.61 -0.06 11.11
N ALA A 142 22.40 0.47 11.30
CA ALA A 142 21.62 1.02 10.20
C ALA A 142 22.24 2.33 9.69
N LYS A 143 22.73 2.33 8.45
CA LYS A 143 23.34 3.50 7.80
C LYS A 143 22.57 3.86 6.54
N LYS A 144 21.88 4.98 6.57
CA LYS A 144 20.98 5.47 5.52
C LYS A 144 21.60 5.41 4.12
N GLN A 145 22.80 5.99 3.94
CA GLN A 145 23.44 6.07 2.63
C GLN A 145 23.86 4.70 2.06
N GLU A 146 24.37 3.80 2.92
CA GLU A 146 24.72 2.44 2.50
C GLU A 146 23.48 1.65 2.07
N ILE A 147 22.38 1.81 2.81
CA ILE A 147 21.11 1.13 2.52
C ILE A 147 20.53 1.68 1.21
N LEU A 148 20.47 3.01 1.04
CA LEU A 148 19.97 3.65 -0.18
C LEU A 148 20.75 3.19 -1.41
N GLY A 149 22.09 3.14 -1.32
CA GLY A 149 22.95 2.64 -2.40
C GLY A 149 22.64 1.19 -2.78
N LYS A 150 22.44 0.31 -1.80
CA LYS A 150 22.04 -1.10 -2.04
C LYS A 150 20.66 -1.18 -2.69
N LEU A 151 19.67 -0.44 -2.19
CA LEU A 151 18.33 -0.44 -2.76
C LEU A 151 18.32 0.02 -4.21
N ARG A 152 19.11 1.04 -4.54
CA ARG A 152 19.28 1.51 -5.93
C ARG A 152 19.87 0.43 -6.83
N THR A 153 20.88 -0.28 -6.37
CA THR A 153 21.54 -1.35 -7.15
C THR A 153 20.66 -2.58 -7.30
N GLU A 154 19.95 -2.99 -6.26
CA GLU A 154 19.23 -4.27 -6.22
C GLU A 154 17.79 -4.17 -6.76
N LEU A 155 17.12 -3.01 -6.59
CA LEU A 155 15.72 -2.84 -7.00
C LEU A 155 15.57 -1.90 -8.20
N SER A 156 16.00 -0.64 -8.08
CA SER A 156 15.90 0.37 -9.14
C SER A 156 16.73 1.61 -8.85
N GLU A 157 17.42 2.13 -9.85
CA GLU A 157 18.10 3.43 -9.78
C GLU A 157 17.14 4.61 -9.50
N GLY A 158 15.86 4.47 -9.86
CA GLY A 158 14.81 5.47 -9.59
C GLY A 158 14.37 5.57 -8.13
N ILE A 159 15.06 4.94 -7.18
CA ILE A 159 14.79 5.11 -5.75
C ILE A 159 15.36 6.44 -5.26
N VAL A 160 14.47 7.33 -4.84
CA VAL A 160 14.79 8.69 -4.42
C VAL A 160 14.55 8.83 -2.91
N ASP A 161 15.51 9.45 -2.22
CA ASP A 161 15.40 9.77 -0.79
C ASP A 161 14.44 10.94 -0.58
N PHE A 162 13.27 10.68 -0.02
CA PHE A 162 12.29 11.68 0.37
C PHE A 162 12.41 12.09 1.85
N ASP A 163 13.33 11.47 2.57
CA ASP A 163 13.62 11.79 3.96
C ASP A 163 14.84 12.73 4.13
N THR A 164 15.38 13.25 3.02
CA THR A 164 16.40 14.31 3.05
C THR A 164 15.80 15.63 3.52
N GLU A 165 16.60 16.44 4.21
CA GLU A 165 16.27 17.83 4.54
C GLU A 165 16.59 18.79 3.39
N ASP A 166 17.46 18.38 2.46
CA ASP A 166 17.84 19.15 1.30
C ASP A 166 16.92 18.84 0.11
N ASP A 167 16.05 19.77 -0.19
CA ASP A 167 15.12 19.67 -1.33
C ASP A 167 15.88 19.67 -2.67
N ALA A 168 17.03 20.32 -2.78
CA ALA A 168 17.81 20.36 -4.01
C ALA A 168 18.34 18.97 -4.37
N ASP A 169 18.93 18.25 -3.41
CA ASP A 169 19.38 16.86 -3.61
C ASP A 169 18.25 15.94 -4.05
N ARG A 170 17.03 16.14 -3.49
CA ARG A 170 15.85 15.37 -3.87
C ARG A 170 15.43 15.67 -5.30
N TYR A 171 15.34 16.94 -5.69
CA TYR A 171 14.96 17.34 -7.05
C TYR A 171 16.00 16.92 -8.08
N GLU A 172 17.29 17.02 -7.79
CA GLU A 172 18.35 16.50 -8.65
C GLU A 172 18.19 14.98 -8.87
N SER A 173 17.96 14.23 -7.80
CA SER A 173 17.73 12.77 -7.88
C SER A 173 16.50 12.42 -8.73
N ILE A 174 15.43 13.21 -8.67
CA ILE A 174 14.22 13.04 -9.50
C ILE A 174 14.52 13.38 -10.95
N ALA A 175 15.24 14.50 -11.19
CA ALA A 175 15.60 14.99 -12.52
C ALA A 175 16.40 13.96 -13.31
N LEU A 176 17.30 13.25 -12.66
CA LEU A 176 18.09 12.18 -13.29
C LEU A 176 17.25 10.97 -13.78
N CYS A 177 15.98 10.88 -13.38
CA CYS A 177 15.12 9.77 -13.76
C CYS A 177 14.29 10.01 -15.03
N ASP A 178 14.20 11.27 -15.51
CA ASP A 178 13.33 11.62 -16.65
C ASP A 178 13.78 12.94 -17.33
N GLU A 179 13.70 12.99 -18.66
CA GLU A 179 14.11 14.16 -19.45
C GLU A 179 13.30 15.42 -19.14
N GLU A 180 11.96 15.28 -19.01
CA GLU A 180 11.06 16.40 -18.67
C GLU A 180 11.34 16.96 -17.27
N ALA A 181 11.62 16.07 -16.31
CA ALA A 181 12.01 16.48 -14.96
C ALA A 181 13.38 17.16 -14.94
N LEU A 182 14.32 16.71 -15.80
CA LEU A 182 15.63 17.33 -15.93
C LEU A 182 15.53 18.74 -16.52
N GLU A 183 14.71 18.95 -17.54
CA GLU A 183 14.46 20.28 -18.12
C GLU A 183 13.88 21.23 -17.06
N GLN A 184 12.87 20.81 -16.29
CA GLN A 184 12.31 21.62 -15.21
C GLN A 184 13.35 21.97 -14.15
N PHE A 185 14.15 21.00 -13.74
CA PHE A 185 15.20 21.24 -12.73
C PHE A 185 16.26 22.21 -13.20
N LEU A 186 16.70 22.13 -14.47
CA LEU A 186 17.69 23.03 -15.06
C LEU A 186 17.16 24.47 -15.18
N GLU A 187 15.85 24.65 -15.39
CA GLU A 187 15.22 25.96 -15.52
C GLU A 187 14.88 26.62 -14.18
N GLN A 188 14.43 25.82 -13.19
CA GLN A 188 13.77 26.31 -11.98
C GLN A 188 14.43 25.84 -10.67
N GLU A 189 15.43 24.98 -10.75
CA GLU A 189 16.04 24.26 -9.60
C GLU A 189 15.00 23.44 -8.78
N LYS A 190 13.86 23.12 -9.41
CA LYS A 190 12.73 22.39 -8.81
C LYS A 190 12.08 21.49 -9.85
N VAL A 191 11.36 20.48 -9.34
CA VAL A 191 10.46 19.63 -10.15
C VAL A 191 9.06 19.76 -9.58
N ASP A 192 8.09 20.04 -10.44
CA ASP A 192 6.71 20.23 -10.05
C ASP A 192 6.11 18.94 -9.48
N VAL A 193 5.24 19.07 -8.46
CA VAL A 193 4.55 17.95 -7.82
C VAL A 193 3.82 17.09 -8.85
N TRP A 194 3.19 17.71 -9.85
CA TRP A 194 2.50 16.98 -10.92
C TRP A 194 3.47 16.08 -11.73
N THR A 195 4.67 16.55 -12.02
CA THR A 195 5.71 15.73 -12.69
C THR A 195 6.14 14.58 -11.79
N VAL A 196 6.34 14.83 -10.49
CA VAL A 196 6.67 13.79 -9.49
C VAL A 196 5.58 12.72 -9.44
N GLN A 197 4.31 13.12 -9.36
CA GLN A 197 3.15 12.21 -9.38
C GLN A 197 3.12 11.36 -10.67
N LYS A 198 3.33 11.99 -11.82
CA LYS A 198 3.41 11.30 -13.12
C LYS A 198 4.54 10.28 -13.17
N LEU A 199 5.73 10.62 -12.66
CA LEU A 199 6.88 9.72 -12.60
C LEU A 199 6.65 8.55 -11.64
N LEU A 200 6.05 8.79 -10.48
CA LEU A 200 5.64 7.75 -9.53
C LEU A 200 4.65 6.79 -10.18
N ARG A 201 3.60 7.30 -10.83
CA ARG A 201 2.59 6.48 -11.52
C ARG A 201 3.18 5.64 -12.64
N LYS A 202 4.16 6.17 -13.38
CA LYS A 202 4.90 5.46 -14.43
C LYS A 202 5.98 4.54 -13.88
N ARG A 203 6.13 4.45 -12.55
CA ARG A 203 7.17 3.67 -11.89
C ARG A 203 8.60 4.02 -12.33
N LYS A 204 8.84 5.28 -12.67
CA LYS A 204 10.18 5.82 -12.94
C LYS A 204 10.89 6.23 -11.66
N ILE A 205 10.14 6.71 -10.67
CA ILE A 205 10.66 7.03 -9.34
C ILE A 205 9.93 6.22 -8.26
N PHE A 206 10.62 6.02 -7.14
CA PHE A 206 10.13 5.32 -5.96
C PHE A 206 10.54 6.10 -4.72
N PRO A 207 9.61 6.90 -4.14
CA PRO A 207 9.89 7.64 -2.91
C PRO A 207 10.30 6.70 -1.78
N CYS A 208 11.46 6.95 -1.19
CA CYS A 208 12.05 6.15 -0.12
C CYS A 208 12.11 6.96 1.17
N PHE A 209 11.62 6.36 2.25
CA PHE A 209 11.57 6.91 3.60
C PHE A 209 12.34 6.02 4.55
N PHE A 210 12.91 6.63 5.59
CA PHE A 210 13.69 5.93 6.60
C PHE A 210 13.07 6.19 7.98
N GLY A 211 12.87 5.13 8.77
CA GLY A 211 12.23 5.32 10.06
C GLY A 211 12.24 4.09 10.96
N SER A 212 11.54 4.22 12.08
CA SER A 212 11.24 3.13 12.99
C SER A 212 9.74 3.15 13.31
N ALA A 213 9.03 2.19 12.77
CA ALA A 213 7.60 2.04 13.04
C ALA A 213 7.33 1.80 14.54
N LEU A 214 8.25 1.13 15.25
CA LEU A 214 8.13 0.88 16.69
C LEU A 214 8.22 2.16 17.53
N GLN A 215 9.00 3.14 17.08
CA GLN A 215 9.18 4.43 17.75
C GLN A 215 8.31 5.55 17.13
N GLY A 216 7.56 5.27 16.07
CA GLY A 216 6.75 6.24 15.33
C GLY A 216 7.56 7.23 14.49
N TYR A 217 8.88 7.04 14.39
CA TYR A 217 9.75 7.92 13.62
C TYR A 217 9.61 7.68 12.11
N GLY A 218 9.48 8.77 11.32
CA GLY A 218 9.40 8.75 9.86
C GLY A 218 8.01 8.37 9.30
N VAL A 219 7.07 7.91 10.12
CA VAL A 219 5.75 7.45 9.68
C VAL A 219 4.85 8.62 9.26
N GLU A 220 4.88 9.72 10.01
CA GLU A 220 4.08 10.92 9.70
C GLU A 220 4.54 11.55 8.37
N LYS A 221 5.85 11.65 8.15
CA LYS A 221 6.43 12.13 6.89
C LYS A 221 6.03 11.25 5.69
N LEU A 222 6.01 9.92 5.87
CA LEU A 222 5.49 9.00 4.85
C LEU A 222 4.02 9.32 4.54
N LEU A 223 3.17 9.52 5.55
CA LEU A 223 1.75 9.83 5.36
C LEU A 223 1.54 11.17 4.65
N ASP A 224 2.29 12.21 5.03
CA ASP A 224 2.20 13.55 4.43
C ASP A 224 2.57 13.54 2.95
N ILE A 225 3.75 13.02 2.63
CA ILE A 225 4.23 12.95 1.25
C ILE A 225 3.36 11.99 0.42
N MET A 226 2.89 10.91 1.01
CA MET A 226 1.96 10.01 0.33
C MET A 226 0.66 10.73 -0.02
N ALA A 227 0.08 11.51 0.91
CA ALA A 227 -1.12 12.29 0.63
C ALA A 227 -0.91 13.35 -0.46
N GLU A 228 0.29 13.93 -0.55
CA GLU A 228 0.65 14.89 -1.60
C GLU A 228 0.79 14.22 -2.97
N LEU A 229 1.39 13.03 -3.02
CA LEU A 229 1.77 12.38 -4.28
C LEU A 229 0.71 11.42 -4.86
N VAL A 230 -0.28 10.98 -4.07
CA VAL A 230 -1.28 10.05 -4.59
C VAL A 230 -2.36 10.77 -5.39
N GLU A 231 -2.78 10.13 -6.46
CA GLU A 231 -3.89 10.56 -7.30
C GLU A 231 -4.91 9.44 -7.43
N GLU A 232 -6.18 9.79 -7.37
CA GLU A 232 -7.26 8.85 -7.62
C GLU A 232 -7.28 8.47 -9.10
N LYS A 233 -7.42 7.19 -9.39
CA LYS A 233 -7.60 6.73 -10.77
C LYS A 233 -8.96 7.21 -11.30
N PRO A 234 -9.00 7.83 -12.48
CA PRO A 234 -10.29 8.16 -13.09
C PRO A 234 -11.03 6.87 -13.46
N TYR A 235 -12.21 6.71 -12.92
CA TYR A 235 -13.10 5.60 -13.26
C TYR A 235 -14.26 6.11 -14.12
N GLY A 236 -14.77 5.24 -15.02
CA GLY A 236 -15.92 5.57 -15.86
C GLY A 236 -17.23 5.66 -15.06
N GLU A 237 -18.28 6.18 -15.70
CA GLU A 237 -19.62 6.30 -15.12
C GLU A 237 -20.36 4.95 -15.04
N GLU A 238 -19.99 4.00 -15.89
CA GLU A 238 -20.57 2.65 -15.88
C GLU A 238 -20.12 1.88 -14.63
N PHE A 239 -21.06 1.13 -14.05
CA PHE A 239 -20.75 0.31 -12.88
C PHE A 239 -19.67 -0.74 -13.19
N GLY A 240 -18.61 -0.71 -12.45
CA GLY A 240 -17.53 -1.69 -12.47
C GLY A 240 -17.08 -2.03 -11.04
N ALA A 241 -16.78 -3.29 -10.80
CA ALA A 241 -16.27 -3.73 -9.52
C ALA A 241 -15.30 -4.91 -9.67
N ARG A 242 -14.29 -4.98 -8.78
CA ARG A 242 -13.36 -6.11 -8.69
C ARG A 242 -13.49 -6.80 -7.35
N VAL A 243 -13.78 -8.09 -7.37
CA VAL A 243 -13.79 -8.94 -6.17
C VAL A 243 -12.36 -9.32 -5.84
N PHE A 244 -11.92 -9.03 -4.62
CA PHE A 244 -10.56 -9.38 -4.16
C PHE A 244 -10.55 -10.35 -2.98
N LYS A 245 -11.68 -10.48 -2.26
CA LYS A 245 -11.76 -11.37 -1.11
C LYS A 245 -13.19 -11.89 -0.88
N ILE A 246 -13.30 -13.12 -0.42
CA ILE A 246 -14.55 -13.72 0.03
C ILE A 246 -14.32 -14.26 1.44
N THR A 247 -15.16 -13.83 2.38
CA THR A 247 -15.15 -14.31 3.77
C THR A 247 -16.53 -14.81 4.18
N ARG A 248 -16.64 -15.33 5.40
CA ARG A 248 -17.91 -15.65 6.02
C ARG A 248 -18.03 -14.89 7.34
N ASP A 249 -19.21 -14.40 7.63
CA ASP A 249 -19.51 -13.79 8.92
C ASP A 249 -19.64 -14.85 10.03
N ALA A 250 -19.86 -14.43 11.27
CA ALA A 250 -20.05 -15.31 12.41
C ALA A 250 -21.31 -16.20 12.29
N LYS A 251 -22.25 -15.86 11.40
CA LYS A 251 -23.47 -16.62 11.12
C LYS A 251 -23.32 -17.56 9.92
N GLY A 252 -22.12 -17.59 9.28
CA GLY A 252 -21.84 -18.41 8.11
C GLY A 252 -22.23 -17.77 6.77
N ASN A 253 -22.78 -16.54 6.75
CA ASN A 253 -23.15 -15.88 5.51
C ASN A 253 -21.89 -15.47 4.74
N ARG A 254 -21.94 -15.60 3.40
CA ARG A 254 -20.86 -15.21 2.51
C ARG A 254 -20.78 -13.68 2.42
N LEU A 255 -19.60 -13.13 2.69
CA LEU A 255 -19.26 -11.72 2.49
C LEU A 255 -18.29 -11.61 1.31
N THR A 256 -18.69 -10.85 0.29
CA THR A 256 -17.86 -10.59 -0.87
C THR A 256 -17.30 -9.17 -0.77
N HIS A 257 -15.98 -9.06 -0.70
CA HIS A 257 -15.27 -7.79 -0.64
C HIS A 257 -14.94 -7.33 -2.06
N VAL A 258 -15.40 -6.13 -2.40
CA VAL A 258 -15.24 -5.57 -3.75
C VAL A 258 -14.63 -4.18 -3.69
N LYS A 259 -13.81 -3.86 -4.69
CA LYS A 259 -13.42 -2.48 -5.00
C LYS A 259 -14.31 -2.01 -6.16
N ILE A 260 -15.01 -0.92 -5.99
CA ILE A 260 -15.76 -0.27 -7.08
C ILE A 260 -14.75 0.42 -7.99
N THR A 261 -14.82 0.13 -9.28
CA THR A 261 -13.92 0.65 -10.33
C THR A 261 -14.68 1.43 -11.41
N GLY A 262 -15.92 1.82 -11.12
CA GLY A 262 -16.77 2.63 -11.99
C GLY A 262 -18.17 2.75 -11.41
N GLY A 263 -18.84 3.86 -11.68
CA GLY A 263 -20.19 4.12 -11.22
C GLY A 263 -20.35 4.10 -9.69
N SER A 264 -21.51 3.66 -9.23
CA SER A 264 -21.83 3.54 -7.80
C SER A 264 -22.69 2.30 -7.54
N LEU A 265 -22.67 1.80 -6.32
CA LEU A 265 -23.49 0.70 -5.85
C LEU A 265 -24.29 1.13 -4.62
N LYS A 266 -25.61 1.06 -4.70
CA LYS A 266 -26.51 1.37 -3.58
C LYS A 266 -26.83 0.12 -2.77
N ALA A 267 -27.13 0.31 -1.50
CA ALA A 267 -27.58 -0.78 -0.65
C ALA A 267 -28.86 -1.42 -1.21
N ARG A 268 -28.89 -2.76 -1.28
CA ARG A 268 -29.98 -3.57 -1.84
C ARG A 268 -30.19 -3.44 -3.37
N GLU A 269 -29.22 -2.91 -4.07
CA GLU A 269 -29.22 -2.89 -5.54
C GLU A 269 -28.85 -4.28 -6.07
N GLU A 270 -29.56 -4.73 -7.11
CA GLU A 270 -29.24 -5.97 -7.82
C GLU A 270 -28.20 -5.69 -8.91
N ILE A 271 -27.10 -6.43 -8.87
CA ILE A 271 -26.04 -6.36 -9.88
C ILE A 271 -25.96 -7.66 -10.67
N LEU A 272 -25.91 -7.54 -11.98
CA LEU A 272 -25.54 -8.64 -12.87
C LEU A 272 -24.03 -8.88 -12.77
N SER A 273 -23.63 -9.99 -12.18
CA SER A 273 -22.21 -10.35 -12.07
C SER A 273 -21.86 -11.44 -13.07
N LEU A 274 -20.78 -11.24 -13.81
CA LEU A 274 -20.23 -12.27 -14.71
C LEU A 274 -19.80 -13.54 -13.98
N ILE A 275 -19.56 -13.47 -12.66
CA ILE A 275 -19.25 -14.63 -11.82
C ILE A 275 -20.44 -15.60 -11.74
N HIS A 276 -21.67 -15.10 -11.83
CA HIS A 276 -22.87 -15.95 -11.82
C HIS A 276 -23.17 -16.59 -13.18
N ILE A 277 -22.56 -16.11 -14.26
CA ILE A 277 -22.72 -16.65 -15.61
C ILE A 277 -21.80 -17.86 -15.83
N SER A 278 -20.66 -17.94 -15.11
CA SER A 278 -19.65 -18.98 -15.28
C SER A 278 -19.81 -20.19 -14.37
N GLU A 279 -20.60 -20.11 -13.30
CA GLU A 279 -20.93 -21.25 -12.44
C GLU A 279 -22.42 -21.61 -12.61
N PRO A 280 -22.75 -22.68 -13.35
CA PRO A 280 -24.09 -23.25 -13.26
C PRO A 280 -24.27 -23.71 -11.80
N THR A 281 -25.22 -23.10 -11.11
CA THR A 281 -25.65 -23.53 -9.78
C THR A 281 -25.97 -25.01 -9.87
N ARG A 282 -25.13 -25.90 -9.33
CA ARG A 282 -25.54 -27.27 -9.00
C ARG A 282 -26.67 -27.13 -7.99
N PRO A 283 -27.88 -27.64 -8.27
CA PRO A 283 -28.90 -27.75 -7.24
C PRO A 283 -28.30 -28.63 -6.15
N GLU A 284 -28.18 -28.10 -4.95
CA GLU A 284 -27.89 -28.98 -3.81
C GLU A 284 -29.03 -29.99 -3.69
N PRO A 285 -28.75 -31.30 -3.59
CA PRO A 285 -29.80 -32.27 -3.39
C PRO A 285 -30.45 -31.98 -2.03
N ILE A 286 -31.74 -31.69 -2.06
CA ILE A 286 -32.56 -31.61 -0.88
C ILE A 286 -32.60 -33.03 -0.30
N SER A 287 -31.87 -33.27 0.80
CA SER A 287 -32.04 -34.48 1.58
C SER A 287 -33.30 -34.34 2.43
N TYR A 288 -34.24 -35.25 2.20
CA TYR A 288 -35.42 -35.45 3.03
C TYR A 288 -35.04 -36.00 4.42
#